data_8cd8ce6d8484fba629e91dcfa750a6f2
#
_entry.id   8cd8ce6d8484fba629e91dcfa750a6f2
#
_cell.length_a   1.000
_cell.length_b   1.000
_cell.length_c   1.000
_cell.angle_alpha   90.00
_cell.angle_beta   90.00
_cell.angle_gamma   90.00
#
_symmetry.space_group_name_H-M   'P 1'
#
loop_
_entity.id
_entity.type
_entity.pdbx_description
1 polymer ?
#
loop_
_entity_poly.entity_id
_entity_poly.type
_entity_poly.pdbx_seq_one_letter_code
_entity_poly.pdbx_strand_id
1 'polypeptide(L)'
;MRLSTIETIEAEGLFGRDPMDFPFTFLPVYVRFEQSKPSSKSQTRIIFLQDEGLSASAPMRLYHNRIMRLGQWLSPPMRDGQQLPVSEEFRFIEAANRFLVHEGLCDRLIQPANHALFQTAPEESQKCRFGTFLLPLEGRTEEEVFASFHANHRRDIRRAVRDGAKVRFGQEEIPAFHLVYQKTMERSGLKSTSLLEHQAMASALGPDHLTCAVAYDTDGKPLGGVFGLHTREGFYYFRGASAARPSIPGAVRLATWEMIRLCMRRGIKQYNFVGARLSDVSDSKLGHIQDFKSRFGTTLREGILWKMDLRPSRTRVYDAMNNIRTGYRWLKHGKVISFPDVIDQESSRERGMQSDILSRGESSSA
;
A
#
# COMPACT_ATOMS: atom_id res chain seq x y z
N MET A 1 21.46 21.41 -3.64
CA MET A 1 20.27 20.66 -3.95
C MET A 1 19.16 21.67 -4.25
N ARG A 2 18.68 21.72 -5.48
CA ARG A 2 17.62 22.66 -5.90
C ARG A 2 16.40 21.84 -6.25
N LEU A 3 15.41 21.84 -5.36
CA LEU A 3 14.15 21.16 -5.58
C LEU A 3 13.18 22.02 -6.39
N SER A 4 12.46 21.35 -7.28
CA SER A 4 11.35 21.89 -8.05
C SER A 4 10.14 20.98 -7.95
N THR A 5 8.96 21.45 -8.39
CA THR A 5 7.75 20.65 -8.46
C THR A 5 7.24 20.63 -9.88
N ILE A 6 6.75 19.43 -10.29
CA ILE A 6 5.98 19.24 -11.52
C ILE A 6 4.60 18.73 -11.12
N GLU A 7 3.55 19.32 -11.70
CA GLU A 7 2.16 18.95 -11.39
C GLU A 7 1.60 17.88 -12.32
N THR A 8 2.15 17.81 -13.52
CA THR A 8 1.77 16.84 -14.54
C THR A 8 3.03 16.18 -15.08
N ILE A 9 3.02 14.87 -15.10
CA ILE A 9 3.96 14.13 -15.93
C ILE A 9 3.35 14.16 -17.33
N GLU A 10 3.96 14.88 -18.24
CA GLU A 10 3.69 14.75 -19.66
C GLU A 10 4.14 13.35 -20.12
N ALA A 11 3.62 12.89 -21.25
CA ALA A 11 3.85 11.54 -21.73
C ALA A 11 5.33 11.17 -21.96
N GLU A 12 6.21 12.16 -21.92
CA GLU A 12 7.66 12.04 -22.14
C GLU A 12 8.46 11.53 -20.92
N GLY A 13 7.78 11.28 -19.80
CA GLY A 13 8.39 10.67 -18.63
C GLY A 13 9.18 11.64 -17.74
N LEU A 14 9.65 11.12 -16.60
CA LEU A 14 10.53 11.83 -15.68
C LEU A 14 11.98 11.62 -16.10
N PHE A 15 12.70 12.71 -16.33
CA PHE A 15 14.10 12.69 -16.78
C PHE A 15 14.32 11.85 -18.07
N GLY A 16 13.37 11.85 -19.01
CA GLY A 16 13.43 11.06 -20.25
C GLY A 16 13.30 9.55 -20.07
N ARG A 17 12.77 9.10 -18.94
CA ARG A 17 12.54 7.69 -18.63
C ARG A 17 11.07 7.32 -18.77
N ASP A 18 10.81 6.11 -19.22
CA ASP A 18 9.45 5.57 -19.34
C ASP A 18 8.84 5.37 -17.93
N PRO A 19 7.65 5.96 -17.63
CA PRO A 19 6.95 5.75 -16.36
C PRO A 19 6.67 4.28 -16.01
N MET A 20 6.68 3.39 -17.01
CA MET A 20 6.53 1.93 -16.81
C MET A 20 7.69 1.28 -16.05
N ASP A 21 8.85 1.92 -15.99
CA ASP A 21 10.01 1.44 -15.24
C ASP A 21 10.00 1.90 -13.78
N PHE A 22 8.96 2.63 -13.37
CA PHE A 22 8.75 3.10 -12.01
C PHE A 22 7.56 2.41 -11.34
N PRO A 23 7.39 2.53 -10.01
CA PRO A 23 6.17 2.14 -9.32
C PRO A 23 4.93 2.79 -9.94
N PHE A 24 3.78 2.13 -9.84
CA PHE A 24 2.51 2.60 -10.44
C PHE A 24 2.10 4.03 -10.03
N THR A 25 2.61 4.53 -8.91
CA THR A 25 2.38 5.90 -8.41
C THR A 25 3.01 6.98 -9.30
N PHE A 26 3.89 6.59 -10.21
CA PHE A 26 4.50 7.45 -11.23
C PHE A 26 3.73 7.48 -12.55
N LEU A 27 2.75 6.60 -12.73
CA LEU A 27 1.96 6.56 -13.97
C LEU A 27 1.08 7.80 -14.12
N PRO A 28 1.13 8.51 -15.26
CA PRO A 28 0.28 9.68 -15.51
C PRO A 28 -1.22 9.36 -15.38
N VAL A 29 -1.64 8.16 -15.80
CA VAL A 29 -3.03 7.71 -15.69
C VAL A 29 -3.46 7.52 -14.24
N TYR A 30 -2.56 7.04 -13.37
CA TYR A 30 -2.83 6.93 -11.94
C TYR A 30 -2.95 8.30 -11.27
N VAL A 31 -2.06 9.22 -11.62
CA VAL A 31 -2.07 10.60 -11.11
C VAL A 31 -3.39 11.29 -11.49
N ARG A 32 -3.79 11.23 -12.77
CA ARG A 32 -5.08 11.80 -13.23
C ARG A 32 -6.27 11.17 -12.51
N PHE A 33 -6.28 9.85 -12.32
CA PHE A 33 -7.34 9.17 -11.58
C PHE A 33 -7.43 9.65 -10.13
N GLU A 34 -6.31 9.74 -9.42
CA GLU A 34 -6.30 10.20 -8.03
C GLU A 34 -6.75 11.66 -7.89
N GLN A 35 -6.39 12.53 -8.83
CA GLN A 35 -6.80 13.93 -8.85
C GLN A 35 -8.28 14.11 -9.23
N SER A 36 -8.86 13.19 -10.01
CA SER A 36 -10.26 13.23 -10.42
C SER A 36 -11.25 12.77 -9.34
N LYS A 37 -10.75 12.16 -8.26
CA LYS A 37 -11.62 11.67 -7.18
C LYS A 37 -12.38 12.81 -6.52
N PRO A 38 -13.72 12.72 -6.45
CA PRO A 38 -14.50 13.76 -5.80
C PRO A 38 -14.15 13.85 -4.32
N SER A 39 -13.72 15.01 -3.89
CA SER A 39 -13.50 15.31 -2.48
C SER A 39 -14.39 16.46 -2.04
N SER A 40 -15.33 16.19 -1.15
CA SER A 40 -16.24 17.20 -0.63
C SER A 40 -15.58 18.19 0.35
N LYS A 41 -14.34 17.96 0.77
CA LYS A 41 -13.71 18.70 1.88
C LYS A 41 -12.28 19.19 1.62
N SER A 42 -11.63 18.72 0.58
CA SER A 42 -10.25 19.11 0.26
C SER A 42 -9.98 18.98 -1.22
N GLN A 43 -9.23 19.91 -1.78
CA GLN A 43 -8.62 19.68 -3.09
C GLN A 43 -7.47 18.69 -2.91
N THR A 44 -7.48 17.66 -3.73
CA THR A 44 -6.37 16.69 -3.80
C THR A 44 -5.52 17.04 -5.02
N ARG A 45 -4.23 17.19 -4.80
CA ARG A 45 -3.23 17.48 -5.83
C ARG A 45 -2.10 16.48 -5.70
N ILE A 46 -1.59 15.96 -6.81
CA ILE A 46 -0.35 15.20 -6.81
C ILE A 46 0.72 16.07 -7.44
N ILE A 47 1.84 16.17 -6.76
CA ILE A 47 3.04 16.83 -7.24
C ILE A 47 4.19 15.83 -7.27
N PHE A 48 5.14 16.07 -8.14
CA PHE A 48 6.43 15.38 -8.14
C PHE A 48 7.48 16.35 -7.63
N LEU A 49 8.09 16.02 -6.49
CA LEU A 49 9.28 16.70 -6.02
C LEU A 49 10.47 16.15 -6.80
N GLN A 50 11.24 17.04 -7.44
CA GLN A 50 12.37 16.67 -8.27
C GLN A 50 13.65 17.36 -7.80
N ASP A 51 14.75 16.63 -7.86
CA ASP A 51 16.10 17.17 -7.72
C ASP A 51 16.93 16.83 -8.96
N GLU A 52 17.28 17.84 -9.74
CA GLU A 52 18.06 17.67 -10.97
C GLU A 52 19.47 17.14 -10.70
N GLY A 53 20.09 17.54 -9.59
CA GLY A 53 21.44 17.13 -9.23
C GLY A 53 21.53 15.64 -8.88
N LEU A 54 20.43 15.06 -8.37
CA LEU A 54 20.32 13.62 -8.13
C LEU A 54 19.61 12.89 -9.26
N SER A 55 19.05 13.59 -10.23
CA SER A 55 18.14 13.02 -11.24
C SER A 55 17.05 12.15 -10.62
N ALA A 56 16.52 12.60 -9.50
CA ALA A 56 15.58 11.85 -8.67
C ALA A 56 14.26 12.57 -8.50
N SER A 57 13.18 11.78 -8.39
CA SER A 57 11.82 12.28 -8.21
C SER A 57 11.04 11.45 -7.22
N ALA A 58 10.09 12.09 -6.53
CA ALA A 58 9.16 11.43 -5.62
C ALA A 58 7.76 12.01 -5.74
N PRO A 59 6.73 11.18 -6.00
CA PRO A 59 5.33 11.62 -6.02
C PRO A 59 4.81 11.84 -4.61
N MET A 60 4.12 12.95 -4.44
CA MET A 60 3.46 13.32 -3.19
C MET A 60 2.03 13.75 -3.45
N ARG A 61 1.11 13.28 -2.63
CA ARG A 61 -0.27 13.73 -2.61
C ARG A 61 -0.42 14.85 -1.59
N LEU A 62 -0.97 15.97 -2.01
CA LEU A 62 -1.29 17.10 -1.15
C LEU A 62 -2.81 17.17 -0.95
N TYR A 63 -3.20 17.33 0.30
CA TYR A 63 -4.58 17.57 0.71
C TYR A 63 -4.68 18.97 1.28
N HIS A 64 -5.51 19.80 0.69
CA HIS A 64 -5.70 21.15 1.17
C HIS A 64 -7.14 21.31 1.70
N ASN A 65 -7.29 21.44 2.99
CA ASN A 65 -8.52 21.91 3.61
C ASN A 65 -8.34 23.38 4.05
N ARG A 66 -9.43 24.02 4.53
CA ARG A 66 -9.42 25.45 4.90
C ARG A 66 -8.38 25.83 5.96
N ILE A 67 -7.86 24.89 6.73
CA ILE A 67 -7.03 25.15 7.90
C ILE A 67 -5.64 24.53 7.76
N MET A 68 -5.56 23.33 7.19
CA MET A 68 -4.35 22.51 7.16
C MET A 68 -4.01 22.06 5.74
N ARG A 69 -2.73 22.01 5.45
CA ARG A 69 -2.14 21.42 4.26
C ARG A 69 -1.39 20.15 4.67
N LEU A 70 -1.91 19.02 4.23
CA LEU A 70 -1.36 17.70 4.53
C LEU A 70 -0.63 17.15 3.30
N GLY A 71 0.51 16.54 3.53
CA GLY A 71 1.28 15.84 2.50
C GLY A 71 1.35 14.35 2.80
N GLN A 72 1.25 13.53 1.77
CA GLN A 72 1.44 12.09 1.84
C GLN A 72 2.41 11.63 0.76
N TRP A 73 3.51 11.03 1.16
CA TRP A 73 4.40 10.37 0.22
C TRP A 73 3.71 9.17 -0.43
N LEU A 74 3.72 9.09 -1.74
CA LEU A 74 3.19 7.96 -2.51
C LEU A 74 4.28 6.96 -2.90
N SER A 75 5.54 7.41 -2.92
CA SER A 75 6.74 6.61 -3.12
C SER A 75 7.92 7.28 -2.43
N PRO A 76 8.95 6.56 -2.02
CA PRO A 76 10.24 7.16 -1.73
C PRO A 76 10.84 7.77 -3.01
N PRO A 77 11.88 8.64 -2.89
CA PRO A 77 12.56 9.19 -4.05
C PRO A 77 13.23 8.09 -4.87
N MET A 78 13.01 8.16 -6.19
CA MET A 78 13.46 7.17 -7.15
C MET A 78 14.35 7.82 -8.20
N ARG A 79 15.38 7.11 -8.64
CA ARG A 79 16.22 7.40 -9.79
C ARG A 79 16.25 6.18 -10.69
N ASP A 80 15.90 6.34 -11.97
CA ASP A 80 15.85 5.25 -12.96
C ASP A 80 15.04 4.02 -12.49
N GLY A 81 13.90 4.26 -11.83
CA GLY A 81 13.04 3.19 -11.29
C GLY A 81 13.53 2.54 -10.01
N GLN A 82 14.71 2.93 -9.50
CA GLN A 82 15.31 2.41 -8.27
C GLN A 82 15.27 3.43 -7.14
N GLN A 83 15.12 2.95 -5.93
CA GLN A 83 15.21 3.78 -4.73
C GLN A 83 16.64 4.30 -4.55
N LEU A 84 16.78 5.55 -4.12
CA LEU A 84 18.08 6.16 -3.88
C LEU A 84 18.86 5.42 -2.77
N PRO A 85 20.19 5.48 -2.77
CA PRO A 85 20.99 5.08 -1.60
C PRO A 85 20.58 5.84 -0.35
N VAL A 86 20.73 5.23 0.84
CA VAL A 86 20.27 5.77 2.14
C VAL A 86 20.68 7.23 2.36
N SER A 87 21.95 7.57 2.09
CA SER A 87 22.48 8.93 2.30
C SER A 87 21.88 9.96 1.31
N GLU A 88 21.60 9.55 0.08
CA GLU A 88 20.97 10.40 -0.92
C GLU A 88 19.48 10.55 -0.66
N GLU A 89 18.80 9.47 -0.25
CA GLU A 89 17.41 9.49 0.16
C GLU A 89 17.21 10.44 1.34
N PHE A 90 18.07 10.37 2.37
CA PHE A 90 18.01 11.27 3.51
C PHE A 90 18.14 12.73 3.09
N ARG A 91 19.15 13.06 2.27
CA ARG A 91 19.36 14.43 1.77
C ARG A 91 18.16 14.93 0.95
N PHE A 92 17.58 14.07 0.12
CA PHE A 92 16.38 14.40 -0.66
C PHE A 92 15.21 14.74 0.27
N ILE A 93 14.94 13.90 1.27
CA ILE A 93 13.84 14.09 2.24
C ILE A 93 14.03 15.42 3.00
N GLU A 94 15.24 15.69 3.51
CA GLU A 94 15.54 16.92 4.24
C GLU A 94 15.35 18.18 3.36
N ALA A 95 15.77 18.12 2.11
CA ALA A 95 15.57 19.21 1.18
C ALA A 95 14.08 19.37 0.82
N ALA A 96 13.36 18.25 0.65
CA ALA A 96 11.92 18.25 0.38
C ALA A 96 11.13 18.88 1.54
N ASN A 97 11.46 18.54 2.77
CA ASN A 97 10.81 19.10 3.96
C ASN A 97 11.00 20.63 4.03
N ARG A 98 12.23 21.11 3.81
CA ARG A 98 12.51 22.56 3.75
C ARG A 98 11.78 23.26 2.62
N PHE A 99 11.77 22.66 1.43
CA PHE A 99 11.06 23.19 0.27
C PHE A 99 9.54 23.28 0.52
N LEU A 100 8.92 22.23 1.03
CA LEU A 100 7.49 22.19 1.33
C LEU A 100 7.06 23.26 2.35
N VAL A 101 7.92 23.54 3.32
CA VAL A 101 7.71 24.62 4.30
C VAL A 101 7.87 25.99 3.63
N HIS A 102 8.94 26.18 2.87
CA HIS A 102 9.26 27.48 2.21
C HIS A 102 8.15 27.87 1.23
N GLU A 103 7.75 26.96 0.35
CA GLU A 103 6.69 27.18 -0.63
C GLU A 103 5.28 27.17 0.00
N GLY A 104 5.19 26.88 1.28
CA GLY A 104 3.90 26.81 1.97
C GLY A 104 2.98 25.71 1.46
N LEU A 105 3.51 24.59 0.98
CA LEU A 105 2.74 23.50 0.38
C LEU A 105 2.22 22.49 1.40
N CYS A 106 2.92 22.32 2.52
CA CYS A 106 2.58 21.31 3.51
C CYS A 106 2.84 21.80 4.94
N ASP A 107 1.91 21.52 5.85
CA ASP A 107 2.05 21.82 7.28
C ASP A 107 2.36 20.54 8.08
N ARG A 108 1.84 19.39 7.63
CA ARG A 108 2.05 18.06 8.24
C ARG A 108 2.20 16.99 7.17
N LEU A 109 3.23 16.19 7.28
CA LEU A 109 3.37 14.93 6.55
C LEU A 109 2.65 13.83 7.33
N ILE A 110 1.63 13.23 6.71
CA ILE A 110 0.93 12.07 7.25
C ILE A 110 1.62 10.78 6.82
N GLN A 111 1.25 9.66 7.43
CA GLN A 111 1.80 8.36 7.09
C GLN A 111 1.84 8.15 5.57
N PRO A 112 2.97 7.69 5.01
CA PRO A 112 3.08 7.32 3.60
C PRO A 112 2.09 6.21 3.21
N ALA A 113 1.87 6.02 1.93
CA ALA A 113 1.20 4.83 1.45
C ALA A 113 1.97 3.56 1.89
N ASN A 114 1.29 2.49 2.27
CA ASN A 114 1.92 1.28 2.84
C ASN A 114 2.90 0.56 1.90
N HIS A 115 2.90 0.89 0.63
CA HIS A 115 3.88 0.42 -0.35
C HIS A 115 5.09 1.36 -0.50
N ALA A 116 5.01 2.57 0.05
CA ALA A 116 6.08 3.58 0.01
C ALA A 116 7.01 3.40 1.22
N LEU A 117 7.91 2.41 1.14
CA LEU A 117 8.87 2.10 2.20
C LEU A 117 10.16 2.90 2.02
N PHE A 118 10.51 3.70 3.01
CA PHE A 118 11.75 4.46 3.07
C PHE A 118 12.87 3.64 3.71
N GLN A 119 14.11 3.93 3.38
CA GLN A 119 15.29 3.35 4.04
C GLN A 119 15.73 4.21 5.23
N THR A 120 15.30 5.48 5.24
CA THR A 120 15.64 6.45 6.28
C THR A 120 14.44 7.33 6.61
N ALA A 121 14.53 8.09 7.70
CA ALA A 121 13.51 9.03 8.14
C ALA A 121 14.18 10.18 8.92
N PRO A 122 13.61 11.40 8.91
CA PRO A 122 14.05 12.49 9.77
C PRO A 122 14.07 12.08 11.23
N GLU A 123 15.04 12.59 12.00
CA GLU A 123 15.21 12.22 13.41
C GLU A 123 13.98 12.57 14.26
N GLU A 124 13.42 13.74 14.03
CA GLU A 124 12.26 14.27 14.76
C GLU A 124 10.90 13.65 14.32
N SER A 125 10.91 12.74 13.34
CA SER A 125 9.70 12.13 12.83
C SER A 125 9.18 11.03 13.74
N GLN A 126 7.85 10.88 13.82
CA GLN A 126 7.23 9.65 14.29
C GLN A 126 7.44 8.56 13.23
N LYS A 127 7.99 7.43 13.61
CA LYS A 127 8.35 6.36 12.67
C LYS A 127 8.13 4.97 13.26
N CYS A 128 7.92 4.00 12.38
CA CYS A 128 7.92 2.59 12.72
C CYS A 128 8.62 1.78 11.63
N ARG A 129 9.19 0.64 12.02
CA ARG A 129 9.67 -0.36 11.06
C ARG A 129 8.45 -1.01 10.41
N PHE A 130 8.56 -1.22 9.11
CA PHE A 130 7.50 -1.83 8.32
C PHE A 130 8.13 -2.59 7.15
N GLY A 131 7.38 -3.49 6.53
CA GLY A 131 7.94 -4.28 5.45
C GLY A 131 6.95 -4.54 4.32
N THR A 132 7.46 -5.22 3.31
CA THR A 132 6.66 -5.82 2.24
C THR A 132 7.24 -7.16 1.85
N PHE A 133 6.36 -8.08 1.42
CA PHE A 133 6.77 -9.36 0.86
C PHE A 133 6.92 -9.24 -0.65
N LEU A 134 8.12 -9.48 -1.17
CA LEU A 134 8.46 -9.41 -2.58
C LEU A 134 8.78 -10.79 -3.13
N LEU A 135 8.21 -11.12 -4.28
CA LEU A 135 8.56 -12.30 -5.06
C LEU A 135 9.24 -11.84 -6.36
N PRO A 136 10.56 -12.01 -6.50
CA PRO A 136 11.26 -11.74 -7.76
C PRO A 136 10.77 -12.67 -8.85
N LEU A 137 10.52 -12.13 -10.04
CA LEU A 137 10.04 -12.87 -11.22
C LEU A 137 11.03 -12.81 -12.38
N GLU A 138 11.78 -11.72 -12.50
CA GLU A 138 12.72 -11.48 -13.59
C GLU A 138 13.76 -12.61 -13.68
N GLY A 139 13.96 -13.14 -14.88
CA GLY A 139 14.93 -14.19 -15.15
C GLY A 139 14.57 -15.58 -14.64
N ARG A 140 13.36 -15.79 -14.11
CA ARG A 140 12.90 -17.06 -13.54
C ARG A 140 11.85 -17.73 -14.42
N THR A 141 11.84 -19.07 -14.42
CA THR A 141 10.78 -19.85 -15.04
C THR A 141 9.57 -20.03 -14.12
N GLU A 142 8.40 -20.40 -14.70
CA GLU A 142 7.19 -20.68 -13.90
C GLU A 142 7.44 -21.84 -12.91
N GLU A 143 8.21 -22.84 -13.29
CA GLU A 143 8.57 -23.99 -12.47
C GLU A 143 9.42 -23.57 -11.26
N GLU A 144 10.43 -22.73 -11.47
CA GLU A 144 11.30 -22.22 -10.39
C GLU A 144 10.53 -21.36 -9.40
N VAL A 145 9.64 -20.49 -9.91
CA VAL A 145 8.78 -19.67 -9.06
C VAL A 145 7.82 -20.55 -8.27
N PHE A 146 7.13 -21.49 -8.92
CA PHE A 146 6.23 -22.41 -8.24
C PHE A 146 6.94 -23.30 -7.21
N ALA A 147 8.14 -23.78 -7.53
CA ALA A 147 8.96 -24.61 -6.62
C ALA A 147 9.35 -23.84 -5.35
N SER A 148 9.54 -22.50 -5.43
CA SER A 148 9.87 -21.67 -4.28
C SER A 148 8.72 -21.50 -3.27
N PHE A 149 7.48 -21.82 -3.65
CA PHE A 149 6.33 -21.74 -2.73
C PHE A 149 6.42 -22.79 -1.63
N HIS A 150 5.92 -22.47 -0.47
CA HIS A 150 5.77 -23.43 0.62
C HIS A 150 4.93 -24.64 0.17
N ALA A 151 5.30 -25.86 0.63
CA ALA A 151 4.66 -27.12 0.23
C ALA A 151 3.12 -27.10 0.35
N ASN A 152 2.58 -26.50 1.41
CA ASN A 152 1.14 -26.37 1.60
C ASN A 152 0.47 -25.53 0.49
N HIS A 153 1.09 -24.41 0.05
CA HIS A 153 0.55 -23.60 -1.04
C HIS A 153 0.56 -24.38 -2.35
N ARG A 154 1.65 -25.07 -2.68
CA ARG A 154 1.72 -25.91 -3.87
C ARG A 154 0.68 -27.02 -3.87
N ARG A 155 0.51 -27.69 -2.73
CA ARG A 155 -0.52 -28.74 -2.56
C ARG A 155 -1.93 -28.18 -2.74
N ASP A 156 -2.23 -27.05 -2.12
CA ASP A 156 -3.56 -26.46 -2.17
C ASP A 156 -3.90 -25.90 -3.55
N ILE A 157 -2.93 -25.36 -4.28
CA ILE A 157 -3.08 -24.93 -5.69
C ILE A 157 -3.40 -26.14 -6.58
N ARG A 158 -2.57 -27.22 -6.48
CA ARG A 158 -2.81 -28.45 -7.25
C ARG A 158 -4.15 -29.08 -6.94
N ARG A 159 -4.56 -29.05 -5.66
CA ARG A 159 -5.87 -29.51 -5.24
C ARG A 159 -6.98 -28.67 -5.85
N ALA A 160 -6.91 -27.34 -5.81
CA ALA A 160 -7.92 -26.47 -6.38
C ALA A 160 -8.10 -26.71 -7.89
N VAL A 161 -7.00 -26.93 -8.63
CA VAL A 161 -7.05 -27.31 -10.06
C VAL A 161 -7.76 -28.64 -10.25
N ARG A 162 -7.38 -29.67 -9.50
CA ARG A 162 -7.99 -31.01 -9.59
C ARG A 162 -9.47 -31.00 -9.23
N ASP A 163 -9.85 -30.19 -8.23
CA ASP A 163 -11.23 -30.04 -7.77
C ASP A 163 -12.08 -29.14 -8.70
N GLY A 164 -11.51 -28.70 -9.85
CA GLY A 164 -12.22 -28.03 -10.94
C GLY A 164 -12.30 -26.50 -10.82
N ALA A 165 -11.53 -25.87 -9.93
CA ALA A 165 -11.50 -24.39 -9.87
C ALA A 165 -10.94 -23.81 -11.18
N LYS A 166 -11.57 -22.73 -11.65
CA LYS A 166 -11.16 -21.97 -12.85
C LYS A 166 -10.87 -20.54 -12.48
N VAL A 167 -9.88 -19.93 -13.11
CA VAL A 167 -9.55 -18.51 -12.92
C VAL A 167 -9.85 -17.73 -14.18
N ARG A 168 -10.54 -16.60 -14.03
CA ARG A 168 -10.82 -15.65 -15.11
C ARG A 168 -10.11 -14.33 -14.78
N PHE A 169 -9.75 -13.61 -15.83
CA PHE A 169 -9.03 -12.35 -15.73
C PHE A 169 -9.78 -11.26 -16.49
N GLY A 170 -9.54 -10.03 -16.12
CA GLY A 170 -10.03 -8.87 -16.85
C GLY A 170 -10.82 -7.91 -15.99
N GLN A 171 -11.18 -6.79 -16.58
CA GLN A 171 -11.99 -5.78 -15.91
C GLN A 171 -13.46 -6.22 -15.76
N GLU A 172 -13.92 -7.09 -16.63
CA GLU A 172 -15.22 -7.74 -16.58
C GLU A 172 -15.44 -8.59 -15.31
N GLU A 173 -14.36 -9.04 -14.67
CA GLU A 173 -14.38 -9.82 -13.44
C GLU A 173 -14.53 -8.95 -12.17
N ILE A 174 -14.46 -7.63 -12.30
CA ILE A 174 -14.56 -6.70 -11.16
C ILE A 174 -15.87 -6.83 -10.37
N PRO A 175 -17.05 -6.98 -10.99
CA PRO A 175 -18.28 -7.18 -10.24
C PRO A 175 -18.26 -8.46 -9.39
N ALA A 176 -17.75 -9.56 -9.94
CA ALA A 176 -17.63 -10.84 -9.22
C ALA A 176 -16.58 -10.75 -8.09
N PHE A 177 -15.44 -10.11 -8.34
CA PHE A 177 -14.45 -9.80 -7.32
C PHE A 177 -15.08 -8.97 -6.19
N HIS A 178 -15.78 -7.89 -6.53
CA HIS A 178 -16.38 -6.97 -5.57
C HIS A 178 -17.39 -7.67 -4.65
N LEU A 179 -18.20 -8.59 -5.17
CA LEU A 179 -19.16 -9.38 -4.39
C LEU A 179 -18.46 -10.14 -3.24
N VAL A 180 -17.32 -10.77 -3.53
CA VAL A 180 -16.54 -11.51 -2.52
C VAL A 180 -15.76 -10.56 -1.63
N TYR A 181 -15.24 -9.45 -2.19
CA TYR A 181 -14.49 -8.42 -1.47
C TYR A 181 -15.35 -7.74 -0.40
N GLN A 182 -16.57 -7.35 -0.73
CA GLN A 182 -17.50 -6.75 0.22
C GLN A 182 -17.69 -7.65 1.45
N LYS A 183 -17.99 -8.94 1.24
CA LYS A 183 -18.12 -9.92 2.32
C LYS A 183 -16.84 -10.12 3.12
N THR A 184 -15.68 -10.00 2.46
CA THR A 184 -14.38 -10.06 3.12
C THR A 184 -14.16 -8.87 4.04
N MET A 185 -14.52 -7.66 3.62
CA MET A 185 -14.43 -6.44 4.43
C MET A 185 -15.41 -6.46 5.60
N GLU A 186 -16.65 -6.88 5.38
CA GLU A 186 -17.66 -7.05 6.44
C GLU A 186 -17.16 -7.98 7.55
N ARG A 187 -16.63 -9.16 7.21
CA ARG A 187 -16.01 -10.08 8.20
C ARG A 187 -14.81 -9.49 8.94
N SER A 188 -14.22 -8.45 8.36
CA SER A 188 -13.05 -7.77 8.93
C SER A 188 -13.41 -6.57 9.77
N GLY A 189 -14.70 -6.19 9.82
CA GLY A 189 -15.14 -4.94 10.43
C GLY A 189 -14.61 -3.69 9.71
N LEU A 190 -14.23 -3.83 8.44
CA LEU A 190 -13.65 -2.75 7.64
C LEU A 190 -14.67 -2.23 6.63
N LYS A 191 -14.58 -0.94 6.33
CA LYS A 191 -15.38 -0.35 5.25
C LYS A 191 -14.88 -0.85 3.90
N SER A 192 -15.78 -1.36 3.07
CA SER A 192 -15.48 -1.74 1.70
C SER A 192 -15.42 -0.52 0.78
N THR A 193 -14.55 -0.56 -0.21
CA THR A 193 -14.61 0.31 -1.38
C THR A 193 -15.86 -0.02 -2.19
N SER A 194 -16.52 0.95 -2.81
CA SER A 194 -17.69 0.70 -3.64
C SER A 194 -17.35 0.01 -4.97
N LEU A 195 -18.33 -0.65 -5.58
CA LEU A 195 -18.16 -1.22 -6.92
C LEU A 195 -17.83 -0.13 -7.94
N LEU A 196 -18.52 1.00 -7.86
CA LEU A 196 -18.28 2.15 -8.75
C LEU A 196 -16.85 2.67 -8.67
N GLU A 197 -16.26 2.70 -7.48
CA GLU A 197 -14.86 3.13 -7.31
C GLU A 197 -13.88 2.11 -7.92
N HIS A 198 -14.14 0.79 -7.80
CA HIS A 198 -13.33 -0.22 -8.49
C HIS A 198 -13.43 -0.09 -10.01
N GLN A 199 -14.64 0.10 -10.54
CA GLN A 199 -14.88 0.27 -11.98
C GLN A 199 -14.26 1.57 -12.51
N ALA A 200 -14.40 2.67 -11.76
CA ALA A 200 -13.79 3.95 -12.13
C ALA A 200 -12.25 3.85 -12.17
N MET A 201 -11.65 3.15 -11.19
CA MET A 201 -10.20 2.90 -11.19
C MET A 201 -9.79 2.06 -12.40
N ALA A 202 -10.53 1.00 -12.71
CA ALA A 202 -10.24 0.13 -13.84
C ALA A 202 -10.38 0.84 -15.19
N SER A 203 -11.44 1.63 -15.35
CA SER A 203 -11.66 2.44 -16.55
C SER A 203 -10.55 3.48 -16.75
N ALA A 204 -10.11 4.12 -15.68
CA ALA A 204 -9.07 5.15 -15.75
C ALA A 204 -7.68 4.59 -16.03
N LEU A 205 -7.32 3.44 -15.44
CA LEU A 205 -5.99 2.86 -15.60
C LEU A 205 -5.88 1.91 -16.80
N GLY A 206 -6.99 1.34 -17.26
CA GLY A 206 -7.00 0.38 -18.34
C GLY A 206 -6.38 -0.99 -17.98
N PRO A 207 -6.46 -1.96 -18.91
CA PRO A 207 -5.94 -3.32 -18.69
C PRO A 207 -4.41 -3.39 -18.64
N ASP A 208 -3.72 -2.36 -19.12
CA ASP A 208 -2.26 -2.28 -19.14
C ASP A 208 -1.66 -1.93 -17.77
N HIS A 209 -2.49 -1.43 -16.85
CA HIS A 209 -2.03 -1.00 -15.52
C HIS A 209 -2.84 -1.58 -14.35
N LEU A 210 -4.00 -2.19 -14.65
CA LEU A 210 -4.85 -2.81 -13.66
C LEU A 210 -5.36 -4.16 -14.14
N THR A 211 -5.22 -5.17 -13.30
CA THR A 211 -5.72 -6.51 -13.58
C THR A 211 -6.48 -7.06 -12.37
N CYS A 212 -7.62 -7.69 -12.66
CA CYS A 212 -8.41 -8.47 -11.71
C CYS A 212 -8.35 -9.96 -12.11
N ALA A 213 -8.20 -10.85 -11.12
CA ALA A 213 -8.30 -12.30 -11.29
C ALA A 213 -9.30 -12.84 -10.29
N VAL A 214 -10.24 -13.66 -10.73
CA VAL A 214 -11.27 -14.30 -9.88
C VAL A 214 -11.27 -15.80 -10.09
N ALA A 215 -11.18 -16.54 -8.98
CA ALA A 215 -11.35 -17.99 -8.98
C ALA A 215 -12.82 -18.35 -8.78
N TYR A 216 -13.28 -19.31 -9.57
CA TYR A 216 -14.64 -19.84 -9.58
C TYR A 216 -14.66 -21.33 -9.27
N ASP A 217 -15.76 -21.81 -8.69
CA ASP A 217 -16.04 -23.25 -8.61
C ASP A 217 -16.66 -23.78 -9.91
N THR A 218 -17.00 -25.07 -9.89
CA THR A 218 -17.61 -25.79 -11.02
C THR A 218 -18.97 -25.23 -11.44
N ASP A 219 -19.68 -24.61 -10.50
CA ASP A 219 -21.01 -24.03 -10.73
C ASP A 219 -20.94 -22.55 -11.15
N GLY A 220 -19.73 -22.02 -11.32
CA GLY A 220 -19.51 -20.63 -11.73
C GLY A 220 -19.67 -19.63 -10.58
N LYS A 221 -19.60 -20.05 -9.33
CA LYS A 221 -19.68 -19.17 -8.16
C LYS A 221 -18.28 -18.61 -7.84
N PRO A 222 -18.13 -17.28 -7.64
CA PRO A 222 -16.84 -16.69 -7.29
C PRO A 222 -16.44 -17.05 -5.86
N LEU A 223 -15.22 -17.57 -5.70
CA LEU A 223 -14.64 -18.04 -4.44
C LEU A 223 -13.67 -17.04 -3.83
N GLY A 224 -13.09 -16.17 -4.65
CA GLY A 224 -12.13 -15.16 -4.24
C GLY A 224 -11.24 -14.71 -5.39
N GLY A 225 -10.37 -13.74 -5.14
CA GLY A 225 -9.56 -13.19 -6.22
C GLY A 225 -8.55 -12.16 -5.75
N VAL A 226 -7.86 -11.63 -6.74
CA VAL A 226 -6.80 -10.63 -6.64
C VAL A 226 -7.12 -9.45 -7.54
N PHE A 227 -6.97 -8.25 -7.01
CA PHE A 227 -7.09 -7.00 -7.73
C PHE A 227 -5.80 -6.21 -7.53
N GLY A 228 -5.07 -5.92 -8.59
CA GLY A 228 -3.76 -5.32 -8.51
C GLY A 228 -3.44 -4.31 -9.60
N LEU A 229 -2.49 -3.46 -9.27
CA LEU A 229 -1.91 -2.44 -10.14
C LEU A 229 -0.53 -2.89 -10.58
N HIS A 230 -0.13 -2.56 -11.80
CA HIS A 230 1.18 -2.97 -12.29
C HIS A 230 1.81 -1.99 -13.29
N THR A 231 3.13 -2.07 -13.32
CA THR A 231 4.04 -1.52 -14.32
C THR A 231 5.02 -2.63 -14.70
N ARG A 232 6.00 -2.38 -15.57
CA ARG A 232 7.10 -3.33 -15.81
C ARG A 232 7.95 -3.57 -14.56
N GLU A 233 8.07 -2.53 -13.71
CA GLU A 233 8.84 -2.63 -12.46
C GLU A 233 8.22 -3.62 -11.49
N GLY A 234 6.87 -3.63 -11.35
CA GLY A 234 6.23 -4.54 -10.41
C GLY A 234 4.72 -4.60 -10.49
N PHE A 235 4.19 -5.73 -10.01
CA PHE A 235 2.77 -5.90 -9.69
C PHE A 235 2.55 -5.65 -8.19
N TYR A 236 1.54 -4.89 -7.85
CA TYR A 236 1.15 -4.56 -6.48
C TYR A 236 -0.18 -5.22 -6.13
N TYR A 237 -0.16 -6.16 -5.19
CA TYR A 237 -1.35 -6.84 -4.66
C TYR A 237 -2.21 -5.84 -3.88
N PHE A 238 -3.02 -5.07 -4.60
CA PHE A 238 -3.72 -3.93 -4.04
C PHE A 238 -4.90 -4.34 -3.16
N ARG A 239 -5.66 -5.35 -3.58
CA ARG A 239 -6.77 -5.92 -2.83
C ARG A 239 -6.87 -7.43 -3.03
N GLY A 240 -7.23 -8.14 -1.96
CA GLY A 240 -7.58 -9.56 -2.00
C GLY A 240 -8.97 -9.81 -1.48
N ALA A 241 -9.62 -10.83 -2.02
CA ALA A 241 -10.95 -11.25 -1.58
C ALA A 241 -10.99 -12.78 -1.40
N SER A 242 -11.70 -13.26 -0.39
CA SER A 242 -11.92 -14.69 -0.18
C SER A 242 -13.30 -14.98 0.39
N ALA A 243 -13.96 -16.02 -0.09
CA ALA A 243 -15.15 -16.55 0.54
C ALA A 243 -14.81 -17.07 1.95
N ALA A 244 -15.76 -16.97 2.89
CA ALA A 244 -15.57 -17.46 4.25
C ALA A 244 -15.39 -18.99 4.30
N ARG A 245 -16.16 -19.69 3.50
CA ARG A 245 -16.13 -21.16 3.33
C ARG A 245 -16.20 -21.45 1.84
N PRO A 246 -15.05 -21.45 1.13
CA PRO A 246 -15.04 -21.74 -0.30
C PRO A 246 -15.38 -23.22 -0.54
N SER A 247 -16.22 -23.52 -1.54
CA SER A 247 -16.52 -24.88 -1.99
C SER A 247 -15.28 -25.65 -2.43
N ILE A 248 -14.30 -24.92 -2.99
CA ILE A 248 -12.98 -25.47 -3.35
C ILE A 248 -11.91 -24.78 -2.51
N PRO A 249 -11.31 -25.49 -1.51
CA PRO A 249 -10.17 -24.97 -0.75
C PRO A 249 -8.98 -24.67 -1.66
N GLY A 250 -8.26 -23.59 -1.37
CA GLY A 250 -7.08 -23.20 -2.17
C GLY A 250 -7.40 -22.31 -3.38
N ALA A 251 -8.67 -22.03 -3.70
CA ALA A 251 -9.07 -21.22 -4.86
C ALA A 251 -8.39 -19.84 -4.91
N VAL A 252 -8.25 -19.14 -3.77
CA VAL A 252 -7.55 -17.84 -3.72
C VAL A 252 -6.04 -18.00 -3.98
N ARG A 253 -5.44 -19.11 -3.52
CA ARG A 253 -4.03 -19.41 -3.82
C ARG A 253 -3.85 -19.67 -5.30
N LEU A 254 -4.80 -20.37 -5.92
CA LEU A 254 -4.80 -20.58 -7.37
C LEU A 254 -4.95 -19.24 -8.12
N ALA A 255 -5.90 -18.37 -7.74
CA ALA A 255 -6.03 -17.05 -8.34
C ALA A 255 -4.76 -16.21 -8.22
N THR A 256 -4.08 -16.28 -7.06
CA THR A 256 -2.81 -15.58 -6.84
C THR A 256 -1.71 -16.16 -7.72
N TRP A 257 -1.61 -17.49 -7.82
CA TRP A 257 -0.63 -18.15 -8.69
C TRP A 257 -0.86 -17.81 -10.17
N GLU A 258 -2.07 -17.88 -10.65
CA GLU A 258 -2.40 -17.52 -12.03
C GLU A 258 -2.11 -16.03 -12.33
N MET A 259 -2.32 -15.14 -11.35
CA MET A 259 -1.91 -13.74 -11.47
C MET A 259 -0.39 -13.60 -11.56
N ILE A 260 0.37 -14.34 -10.76
CA ILE A 260 1.85 -14.37 -10.83
C ILE A 260 2.31 -14.85 -12.21
N ARG A 261 1.70 -15.92 -12.74
CA ARG A 261 1.99 -16.43 -14.11
C ARG A 261 1.71 -15.36 -15.17
N LEU A 262 0.59 -14.62 -15.02
CA LEU A 262 0.27 -13.52 -15.93
C LEU A 262 1.32 -12.41 -15.86
N CYS A 263 1.81 -12.07 -14.66
CA CYS A 263 2.89 -11.11 -14.46
C CYS A 263 4.18 -11.56 -15.17
N MET A 264 4.55 -12.83 -15.04
CA MET A 264 5.74 -13.39 -15.72
C MET A 264 5.60 -13.28 -17.24
N ARG A 265 4.45 -13.69 -17.80
CA ARG A 265 4.18 -13.57 -19.26
C ARG A 265 4.20 -12.13 -19.78
N ARG A 266 3.90 -11.14 -18.90
CA ARG A 266 3.98 -9.70 -19.23
C ARG A 266 5.36 -9.10 -18.98
N GLY A 267 6.35 -9.87 -18.55
CA GLY A 267 7.70 -9.38 -18.24
C GLY A 267 7.77 -8.45 -17.04
N ILE A 268 6.82 -8.55 -16.10
CA ILE A 268 6.82 -7.79 -14.85
C ILE A 268 7.91 -8.37 -13.95
N LYS A 269 8.81 -7.50 -13.44
CA LYS A 269 10.03 -7.93 -12.74
C LYS A 269 9.78 -8.56 -11.38
N GLN A 270 8.75 -8.11 -10.65
CA GLN A 270 8.48 -8.60 -9.29
C GLN A 270 6.98 -8.52 -8.93
N TYR A 271 6.57 -9.38 -8.00
CA TYR A 271 5.24 -9.36 -7.42
C TYR A 271 5.32 -8.89 -5.96
N ASN A 272 4.71 -7.74 -5.68
CA ASN A 272 4.72 -7.12 -4.37
C ASN A 272 3.38 -7.38 -3.66
N PHE A 273 3.41 -8.14 -2.56
CA PHE A 273 2.24 -8.43 -1.75
C PHE A 273 1.82 -7.30 -0.81
N VAL A 274 2.53 -6.21 -0.80
CA VAL A 274 2.27 -4.98 -0.04
C VAL A 274 1.97 -5.23 1.45
N GLY A 275 2.66 -4.49 2.32
CA GLY A 275 2.39 -4.41 3.75
C GLY A 275 2.71 -5.67 4.55
N ALA A 276 3.75 -5.55 5.37
CA ALA A 276 4.13 -6.52 6.40
C ALA A 276 4.41 -5.78 7.70
N ARG A 277 3.75 -6.19 8.79
CA ARG A 277 4.08 -5.74 10.14
C ARG A 277 5.34 -6.45 10.59
N LEU A 278 6.25 -5.73 11.23
CA LEU A 278 7.47 -6.32 11.81
C LEU A 278 7.32 -6.59 13.32
N SER A 279 6.27 -6.05 13.94
CA SER A 279 5.86 -6.44 15.29
C SER A 279 5.26 -7.86 15.28
N ASP A 280 5.28 -8.54 16.42
CA ASP A 280 4.63 -9.83 16.53
C ASP A 280 3.11 -9.69 16.37
N VAL A 281 2.62 -10.35 15.34
CA VAL A 281 1.19 -10.41 14.99
C VAL A 281 0.73 -11.84 14.77
N SER A 282 1.53 -12.86 15.17
CA SER A 282 1.34 -14.29 14.88
C SER A 282 -0.07 -14.77 15.22
N ASP A 283 -0.58 -14.42 16.40
CA ASP A 283 -1.89 -14.86 16.88
C ASP A 283 -3.05 -13.98 16.43
N SER A 284 -2.81 -13.11 15.45
CA SER A 284 -3.80 -12.19 14.92
C SER A 284 -4.21 -12.51 13.48
N LYS A 285 -5.34 -11.91 13.06
CA LYS A 285 -5.74 -11.94 11.64
C LYS A 285 -4.65 -11.39 10.71
N LEU A 286 -3.87 -10.42 11.16
CA LEU A 286 -2.75 -9.86 10.40
C LEU A 286 -1.64 -10.90 10.25
N GLY A 287 -1.36 -11.69 11.28
CA GLY A 287 -0.41 -12.81 11.22
C GLY A 287 -0.80 -13.84 10.17
N HIS A 288 -2.06 -14.25 10.12
CA HIS A 288 -2.57 -15.15 9.08
C HIS A 288 -2.43 -14.59 7.66
N ILE A 289 -2.63 -13.28 7.48
CA ILE A 289 -2.43 -12.61 6.18
C ILE A 289 -0.93 -12.58 5.82
N GLN A 290 -0.04 -12.36 6.77
CA GLN A 290 1.40 -12.37 6.55
C GLN A 290 1.92 -13.77 6.25
N ASP A 291 1.43 -14.78 6.98
CA ASP A 291 1.73 -16.19 6.71
C ASP A 291 1.28 -16.60 5.30
N PHE A 292 0.09 -16.18 4.87
CA PHE A 292 -0.37 -16.39 3.50
C PHE A 292 0.60 -15.78 2.47
N LYS A 293 1.06 -14.53 2.67
CA LYS A 293 1.95 -13.83 1.75
C LYS A 293 3.36 -14.46 1.72
N SER A 294 3.92 -14.77 2.88
CA SER A 294 5.28 -15.31 3.01
C SER A 294 5.42 -16.68 2.35
N ARG A 295 4.36 -17.48 2.32
CA ARG A 295 4.36 -18.83 1.74
C ARG A 295 4.41 -18.88 0.21
N PHE A 296 4.37 -17.74 -0.48
CA PHE A 296 4.58 -17.66 -1.94
C PHE A 296 6.05 -17.52 -2.35
N GLY A 297 7.00 -18.00 -1.54
CA GLY A 297 8.42 -17.92 -1.86
C GLY A 297 8.96 -16.49 -1.89
N THR A 298 8.34 -15.63 -1.11
CA THR A 298 8.69 -14.23 -1.02
C THR A 298 9.87 -13.97 -0.11
N THR A 299 10.57 -12.87 -0.34
CA THR A 299 11.52 -12.27 0.60
C THR A 299 10.87 -11.09 1.31
N LEU A 300 11.14 -10.93 2.59
CA LEU A 300 10.74 -9.75 3.35
C LEU A 300 11.72 -8.61 3.08
N ARG A 301 11.24 -7.52 2.48
CA ARG A 301 11.98 -6.26 2.37
C ARG A 301 11.51 -5.33 3.48
N GLU A 302 12.43 -4.96 4.35
CA GLU A 302 12.17 -4.04 5.45
C GLU A 302 12.41 -2.60 5.04
N GLY A 303 11.72 -1.69 5.71
CA GLY A 303 11.86 -0.25 5.55
C GLY A 303 11.20 0.49 6.71
N ILE A 304 10.95 1.77 6.50
CA ILE A 304 10.44 2.68 7.51
C ILE A 304 9.20 3.39 6.94
N LEU A 305 8.14 3.45 7.73
CA LEU A 305 7.06 4.42 7.57
C LEU A 305 7.28 5.54 8.60
N TRP A 306 7.08 6.79 8.18
CA TRP A 306 7.26 7.93 9.06
C TRP A 306 6.28 9.06 8.74
N LYS A 307 5.99 9.89 9.75
CA LYS A 307 5.15 11.08 9.66
C LYS A 307 5.74 12.20 10.50
N MET A 308 5.47 13.46 10.15
CA MET A 308 6.13 14.59 10.77
C MET A 308 5.31 15.87 10.69
N ASP A 309 5.32 16.67 11.73
CA ASP A 309 4.81 18.03 11.71
C ASP A 309 5.89 18.98 11.17
N LEU A 310 5.67 19.50 9.94
CA LEU A 310 6.57 20.48 9.34
C LEU A 310 6.41 21.89 9.94
N ARG A 311 5.21 22.19 10.47
CA ARG A 311 4.86 23.45 11.15
C ARG A 311 4.18 23.15 12.50
N PRO A 312 4.95 22.80 13.55
CA PRO A 312 4.38 22.30 14.82
C PRO A 312 3.41 23.26 15.51
N SER A 313 3.63 24.57 15.45
CA SER A 313 2.72 25.55 16.05
C SER A 313 1.33 25.49 15.39
N ARG A 314 1.28 25.39 14.07
CA ARG A 314 0.04 25.34 13.30
C ARG A 314 -0.71 24.02 13.49
N THR A 315 0.02 22.92 13.54
CA THR A 315 -0.55 21.59 13.75
C THR A 315 -1.11 21.41 15.14
N ARG A 316 -0.47 21.95 16.20
CA ARG A 316 -1.01 21.96 17.56
C ARG A 316 -2.35 22.70 17.66
N VAL A 317 -2.49 23.85 17.04
CA VAL A 317 -3.77 24.61 17.01
C VAL A 317 -4.85 23.77 16.33
N TYR A 318 -4.53 23.15 15.18
CA TYR A 318 -5.46 22.30 14.47
C TYR A 318 -5.89 21.08 15.28
N ASP A 319 -4.96 20.40 15.95
CA ASP A 319 -5.25 19.24 16.79
C ASP A 319 -6.13 19.62 17.98
N ALA A 320 -5.87 20.75 18.63
CA ALA A 320 -6.72 21.26 19.70
C ALA A 320 -8.15 21.50 19.21
N MET A 321 -8.33 22.14 18.04
CA MET A 321 -9.64 22.35 17.43
C MET A 321 -10.35 21.04 17.09
N ASN A 322 -9.61 20.06 16.55
CA ASN A 322 -10.18 18.76 16.22
C ASN A 322 -10.58 17.97 17.47
N ASN A 323 -9.82 18.04 18.54
CA ASN A 323 -10.13 17.39 19.82
C ASN A 323 -11.43 17.95 20.42
N ILE A 324 -11.61 19.28 20.41
CA ILE A 324 -12.85 19.93 20.84
C ILE A 324 -14.03 19.46 19.97
N ARG A 325 -13.87 19.44 18.65
CA ARG A 325 -14.92 18.99 17.72
C ARG A 325 -15.24 17.50 17.91
N THR A 326 -14.25 16.68 18.15
CA THR A 326 -14.40 15.25 18.40
C THR A 326 -15.10 14.98 19.72
N GLY A 327 -14.73 15.70 20.77
CA GLY A 327 -15.43 15.69 22.07
C GLY A 327 -16.90 16.07 21.95
N TYR A 328 -17.21 17.15 21.22
CA TYR A 328 -18.59 17.56 20.97
C TYR A 328 -19.38 16.50 20.18
N ARG A 329 -18.78 15.87 19.16
CA ARG A 329 -19.41 14.77 18.42
C ARG A 329 -19.65 13.54 19.27
N TRP A 330 -18.71 13.21 20.15
CA TRP A 330 -18.86 12.10 21.09
C TRP A 330 -20.04 12.35 22.04
N LEU A 331 -20.17 13.54 22.60
CA LEU A 331 -21.30 13.95 23.42
C LEU A 331 -22.65 13.86 22.69
N LYS A 332 -22.66 14.16 21.38
CA LYS A 332 -23.90 14.21 20.59
C LYS A 332 -24.31 12.86 19.97
N HIS A 333 -23.34 11.98 19.63
CA HIS A 333 -23.57 10.77 18.80
C HIS A 333 -22.98 9.48 19.37
N GLY A 334 -22.41 9.50 20.58
CA GLY A 334 -21.93 8.34 21.32
C GLY A 334 -20.53 7.88 20.89
N LYS A 335 -20.26 7.34 19.77
CA LYS A 335 -18.93 6.83 19.39
C LYS A 335 -18.35 7.59 18.21
N VAL A 336 -17.14 8.14 18.38
CA VAL A 336 -16.29 8.56 17.26
C VAL A 336 -15.29 7.45 17.00
N ILE A 337 -15.44 6.75 15.89
CA ILE A 337 -14.48 5.71 15.49
C ILE A 337 -13.32 6.43 14.81
N SER A 338 -12.18 6.54 15.49
CA SER A 338 -10.90 6.89 14.90
C SER A 338 -10.17 5.58 14.58
N PHE A 339 -9.73 5.42 13.34
CA PHE A 339 -8.84 4.32 12.98
C PHE A 339 -7.42 4.87 13.01
N PRO A 340 -6.59 4.48 14.02
CA PRO A 340 -5.20 4.90 14.07
C PRO A 340 -4.46 4.37 12.84
N ASP A 341 -3.52 5.14 12.34
CA ASP A 341 -2.65 4.72 11.24
C ASP A 341 -1.68 3.62 11.69
N VAL A 342 -0.89 3.07 10.76
CA VAL A 342 0.04 1.97 11.06
C VAL A 342 1.08 2.40 12.10
N ILE A 343 1.60 3.63 11.97
CA ILE A 343 2.63 4.17 12.87
C ILE A 343 2.08 4.29 14.29
N ASP A 344 0.86 4.80 14.45
CA ASP A 344 0.22 4.90 15.77
C ASP A 344 -0.06 3.53 16.40
N GLN A 345 -0.48 2.56 15.56
CA GLN A 345 -0.72 1.19 16.01
C GLN A 345 0.55 0.50 16.48
N GLU A 346 1.66 0.63 15.74
CA GLU A 346 2.94 0.04 16.11
C GLU A 346 3.53 0.70 17.36
N SER A 347 3.51 2.03 17.46
CA SER A 347 3.96 2.78 18.63
C SER A 347 3.15 2.44 19.90
N SER A 348 1.87 2.09 19.74
CA SER A 348 1.03 1.67 20.87
C SER A 348 1.39 0.26 21.33
N ARG A 349 1.75 -0.64 20.42
CA ARG A 349 2.20 -2.00 20.73
C ARG A 349 3.54 -2.00 21.44
N GLU A 350 4.50 -1.23 20.95
CA GLU A 350 5.83 -1.09 21.58
C GLU A 350 5.73 -0.61 23.03
N ARG A 351 4.85 0.38 23.28
CA ARG A 351 4.59 0.86 24.65
C ARG A 351 3.93 -0.19 25.55
N GLY A 352 2.97 -0.96 25.01
CA GLY A 352 2.34 -2.07 25.72
C GLY A 352 3.34 -3.16 26.10
N MET A 353 4.22 -3.56 25.18
CA MET A 353 5.28 -4.55 25.45
C MET A 353 6.27 -4.05 26.50
N GLN A 354 6.65 -2.78 26.51
CA GLN A 354 7.53 -2.20 27.53
C GLN A 354 6.89 -2.19 28.90
N SER A 355 5.59 -1.88 28.99
CA SER A 355 4.87 -1.92 30.28
C SER A 355 4.78 -3.34 30.86
N ASP A 356 4.56 -4.35 30.00
CA ASP A 356 4.48 -5.76 30.40
C ASP A 356 5.84 -6.33 30.86
N ILE A 357 6.94 -5.89 30.25
CA ILE A 357 8.30 -6.27 30.66
C ILE A 357 8.62 -5.66 32.01
N LEU A 358 8.30 -4.39 32.24
CA LEU A 358 8.52 -3.71 33.49
C LEU A 358 7.70 -4.35 34.63
N SER A 359 6.43 -4.67 34.40
CA SER A 359 5.56 -5.32 35.38
C SER A 359 6.01 -6.75 35.73
N ARG A 360 6.61 -7.49 34.83
CA ARG A 360 7.18 -8.83 35.10
C ARG A 360 8.55 -8.78 35.78
N GLY A 361 9.33 -7.72 35.53
CA GLY A 361 10.62 -7.49 36.20
C GLY A 361 10.48 -7.18 37.68
N GLU A 362 9.42 -6.45 38.05
CA GLU A 362 9.13 -6.15 39.46
C GLU A 362 8.57 -7.35 40.26
N SER A 363 7.92 -8.30 39.61
CA SER A 363 7.39 -9.51 40.25
C SER A 363 8.43 -10.62 40.43
N SER A 364 9.65 -10.50 39.86
CA SER A 364 10.72 -11.49 40.03
C SER A 364 11.79 -11.09 41.06
N SER A 365 11.62 -9.92 41.72
CA SER A 365 12.53 -9.39 42.73
C SER A 365 11.89 -9.27 44.13
N ALA A 366 10.76 -9.98 44.36
CA ALA A 366 10.13 -10.09 45.68
C ALA A 366 10.29 -11.48 46.29
#